data_728565b133b8d4445b9bb7ea67f0ca4c
#
_entry.id   728565b133b8d4445b9bb7ea67f0ca4c
#
_cell.length_a   1.000
_cell.length_b   1.000
_cell.length_c   1.000
_cell.angle_alpha   90.00
_cell.angle_beta   90.00
_cell.angle_gamma   90.00
#
_symmetry.space_group_name_H-M   'P 1'
#
loop_
_entity.id
_entity.type
_entity.pdbx_description
1 polymer ?
#
loop_
_entity_poly.entity_id
_entity_poly.type
_entity_poly.pdbx_seq_one_letter_code
_entity_poly.pdbx_strand_id
1 'polypeptide(L)'
;MYDGKQVVRVVTQYKKADLYNIGVEMTDRKGTGNYDKDRTIFNIEYVSLTQNNLYQEVKNNLKTRNIEYLNRPNTNLLNGVTFTSGPEFFQSLGMKFKNSGRTYHTGDKKGQTVMIPDIKSKGDITKAVSYFFDSCMEFLKEYVGEENILLSQIHYDEDTPHLQAYFVPVVTKVKRKCFVKDENGNVVKEEIKKKDGTTSIVPKLLRDDKGKIVYEEVNGKFLNCDQFWKDKGGLSLIH
;
A
#
# COMPACT_ATOMS: atom_id res chain seq x y z
N MET A 1 -5.28 -13.84 29.68
CA MET A 1 -5.86 -13.70 28.34
C MET A 1 -5.24 -12.46 27.72
N TYR A 2 -4.53 -12.58 26.59
CA TYR A 2 -3.87 -11.43 25.95
C TYR A 2 -4.94 -10.55 25.30
N ASP A 3 -5.04 -9.31 25.71
CA ASP A 3 -5.95 -8.29 25.15
C ASP A 3 -5.24 -7.31 24.21
N GLY A 4 -4.02 -7.69 23.77
CA GLY A 4 -3.18 -6.89 22.90
C GLY A 4 -3.78 -6.67 21.52
N LYS A 5 -3.82 -5.44 21.12
CA LYS A 5 -4.33 -5.02 19.81
C LYS A 5 -3.42 -5.52 18.70
N GLN A 6 -3.93 -6.38 17.85
CA GLN A 6 -3.35 -6.59 16.53
C GLN A 6 -3.55 -5.31 15.72
N VAL A 7 -2.50 -4.80 15.08
CA VAL A 7 -2.56 -3.55 14.33
C VAL A 7 -2.34 -3.87 12.87
N VAL A 8 -3.38 -3.66 12.08
CA VAL A 8 -3.23 -3.51 10.63
C VAL A 8 -3.20 -2.02 10.32
N ARG A 9 -2.11 -1.53 9.80
CA ARG A 9 -2.02 -0.16 9.30
C ARG A 9 -2.04 -0.19 7.78
N VAL A 10 -3.06 0.40 7.19
CA VAL A 10 -2.97 0.76 5.78
C VAL A 10 -2.12 2.02 5.72
N VAL A 11 -0.90 1.83 5.27
CA VAL A 11 0.01 2.93 5.05
C VAL A 11 -0.25 3.47 3.65
N THR A 12 -0.57 4.69 3.60
CA THR A 12 -0.48 5.71 2.55
C THR A 12 -0.41 5.23 1.10
N GLN A 13 -1.09 5.96 0.28
CA GLN A 13 -1.04 5.91 -1.17
C GLN A 13 0.28 6.51 -1.65
N TYR A 14 1.02 5.78 -2.45
CA TYR A 14 2.35 6.18 -2.92
C TYR A 14 2.34 6.62 -4.37
N LYS A 15 2.99 7.74 -4.63
CA LYS A 15 3.21 8.32 -5.96
C LYS A 15 4.53 7.82 -6.54
N LYS A 16 4.77 8.11 -7.81
CA LYS A 16 6.01 7.77 -8.50
C LYS A 16 7.28 8.16 -7.73
N ALA A 17 7.30 9.35 -7.13
CA ALA A 17 8.47 9.85 -6.41
C ALA A 17 8.82 9.01 -5.16
N ASP A 18 7.83 8.37 -4.54
CA ASP A 18 8.01 7.62 -3.32
C ASP A 18 8.58 6.21 -3.57
N LEU A 19 8.33 5.65 -4.78
CA LEU A 19 8.60 4.25 -5.09
C LEU A 19 10.08 3.88 -5.06
N TYR A 20 10.97 4.83 -5.36
CA TYR A 20 12.41 4.58 -5.29
C TYR A 20 12.85 4.35 -3.84
N ASN A 21 12.46 5.22 -2.94
CA ASN A 21 12.84 5.13 -1.52
C ASN A 21 12.28 3.86 -0.88
N ILE A 22 11.02 3.51 -1.18
CA ILE A 22 10.39 2.27 -0.70
C ILE A 22 11.19 1.05 -1.18
N GLY A 23 11.53 1.01 -2.48
CA GLY A 23 12.31 -0.10 -3.03
C GLY A 23 13.65 -0.27 -2.33
N VAL A 24 14.40 0.83 -2.15
CA VAL A 24 15.70 0.81 -1.44
C VAL A 24 15.55 0.39 0.02
N GLU A 25 14.54 0.92 0.72
CA GLU A 25 14.29 0.57 2.13
C GLU A 25 13.98 -0.92 2.30
N MET A 26 13.18 -1.49 1.41
CA MET A 26 12.76 -2.89 1.48
C MET A 26 13.85 -3.87 1.05
N THR A 27 14.69 -3.51 0.08
CA THR A 27 15.63 -4.48 -0.53
C THR A 27 17.08 -4.28 -0.10
N ASP A 28 17.55 -3.05 0.01
CA ASP A 28 18.97 -2.75 0.23
C ASP A 28 19.35 -2.55 1.69
N ARG A 29 18.41 -2.11 2.53
CA ARG A 29 18.65 -1.80 3.96
C ARG A 29 19.95 -1.01 4.20
N LYS A 30 20.36 -0.15 3.24
CA LYS A 30 21.60 0.65 3.30
C LYS A 30 21.41 2.02 3.95
N GLY A 31 20.15 2.37 4.27
CA GLY A 31 19.82 3.66 4.86
C GLY A 31 20.24 3.82 6.32
N THR A 32 19.95 4.99 6.86
CA THR A 32 20.16 5.34 8.29
C THR A 32 18.96 4.95 9.17
N GLY A 33 18.15 3.99 8.73
CA GLY A 33 16.95 3.52 9.43
C GLY A 33 17.26 2.90 10.80
N ASN A 34 16.26 2.87 11.68
CA ASN A 34 16.34 2.25 13.01
C ASN A 34 16.24 0.72 12.92
N TYR A 35 17.13 0.07 12.18
CA TYR A 35 17.19 -1.37 12.07
C TYR A 35 18.55 -1.92 12.52
N ASP A 36 18.54 -3.15 13.01
CA ASP A 36 19.71 -3.89 13.46
C ASP A 36 20.25 -4.73 12.30
N LYS A 37 21.40 -4.34 11.77
CA LYS A 37 22.03 -5.00 10.60
C LYS A 37 22.31 -6.47 10.84
N ASP A 38 22.62 -6.86 12.06
CA ASP A 38 22.91 -8.26 12.41
C ASP A 38 21.65 -9.13 12.33
N ARG A 39 20.46 -8.52 12.48
CA ARG A 39 19.18 -9.20 12.37
C ARG A 39 18.56 -9.15 10.96
N THR A 40 19.08 -8.32 10.05
CA THR A 40 18.56 -8.20 8.68
C THR A 40 18.57 -9.53 7.92
N ILE A 41 19.52 -10.42 8.21
CA ILE A 41 19.61 -11.76 7.63
C ILE A 41 18.41 -12.69 7.97
N PHE A 42 17.62 -12.32 8.96
CA PHE A 42 16.42 -13.05 9.39
C PHE A 42 15.13 -12.51 8.76
N ASN A 43 15.17 -11.39 8.05
CA ASN A 43 14.03 -10.90 7.30
C ASN A 43 13.60 -11.93 6.24
N ILE A 44 12.30 -12.03 6.02
CA ILE A 44 11.73 -13.03 5.12
C ILE A 44 10.95 -12.33 4.01
N GLU A 45 11.37 -12.51 2.77
CA GLU A 45 10.64 -12.04 1.60
C GLU A 45 9.56 -13.06 1.21
N TYR A 46 8.32 -12.59 1.05
CA TYR A 46 7.23 -13.35 0.44
C TYR A 46 7.08 -13.05 -1.05
N VAL A 47 7.22 -11.79 -1.42
CA VAL A 47 7.19 -11.34 -2.82
C VAL A 47 8.37 -10.41 -3.05
N SER A 48 9.25 -10.80 -3.97
CA SER A 48 10.45 -10.06 -4.35
C SER A 48 10.25 -9.32 -5.67
N LEU A 49 11.00 -8.25 -5.88
CA LEU A 49 11.01 -7.53 -7.15
C LEU A 49 11.59 -8.42 -8.27
N THR A 50 10.93 -8.42 -9.43
CA THR A 50 11.44 -9.05 -10.66
C THR A 50 12.15 -8.06 -11.58
N GLN A 51 11.96 -6.76 -11.34
CA GLN A 51 12.56 -5.66 -12.07
C GLN A 51 13.66 -4.96 -11.25
N ASN A 52 14.46 -4.13 -11.89
CA ASN A 52 15.59 -3.43 -11.26
C ASN A 52 15.18 -2.50 -10.09
N ASN A 53 13.92 -2.08 -10.03
CA ASN A 53 13.38 -1.27 -8.94
C ASN A 53 11.85 -1.32 -8.92
N LEU A 54 11.27 -0.90 -7.80
CA LEU A 54 9.82 -0.95 -7.57
C LEU A 54 9.01 -0.15 -8.60
N TYR A 55 9.52 0.98 -9.11
CA TYR A 55 8.82 1.74 -10.15
C TYR A 55 8.72 0.97 -11.46
N GLN A 56 9.79 0.29 -11.87
CA GLN A 56 9.75 -0.56 -13.07
C GLN A 56 8.84 -1.78 -12.85
N GLU A 57 8.83 -2.35 -11.64
CA GLU A 57 7.90 -3.41 -11.27
C GLU A 57 6.45 -2.99 -11.44
N VAL A 58 6.07 -1.82 -10.88
CA VAL A 58 4.72 -1.25 -11.05
C VAL A 58 4.41 -1.04 -12.54
N LYS A 59 5.31 -0.40 -13.30
CA LYS A 59 5.09 -0.15 -14.74
C LYS A 59 4.90 -1.44 -15.53
N ASN A 60 5.72 -2.45 -15.25
CA ASN A 60 5.64 -3.73 -15.91
C ASN A 60 4.30 -4.41 -15.59
N ASN A 61 3.88 -4.44 -14.33
CA ASN A 61 2.62 -5.02 -13.88
C ASN A 61 1.42 -4.34 -14.58
N LEU A 62 1.39 -3.01 -14.59
CA LEU A 62 0.32 -2.25 -15.25
C LEU A 62 0.25 -2.55 -16.75
N LYS A 63 1.41 -2.61 -17.42
CA LYS A 63 1.51 -2.86 -18.87
C LYS A 63 1.10 -4.28 -19.24
N THR A 64 1.68 -5.30 -18.60
CA THR A 64 1.47 -6.71 -18.95
C THR A 64 0.05 -7.18 -18.68
N ARG A 65 -0.61 -6.55 -17.70
CA ARG A 65 -2.00 -6.87 -17.32
C ARG A 65 -3.02 -5.95 -17.98
N ASN A 66 -2.60 -5.04 -18.86
CA ASN A 66 -3.47 -4.04 -19.52
C ASN A 66 -4.29 -3.23 -18.53
N ILE A 67 -3.65 -2.75 -17.45
CA ILE A 67 -4.31 -1.93 -16.43
C ILE A 67 -4.23 -0.46 -16.89
N GLU A 68 -5.38 0.15 -17.12
CA GLU A 68 -5.47 1.56 -17.48
C GLU A 68 -5.23 2.45 -16.27
N TYR A 69 -4.48 3.54 -16.44
CA TYR A 69 -4.25 4.53 -15.39
C TYR A 69 -3.97 5.92 -15.95
N LEU A 70 -4.20 6.93 -15.13
CA LEU A 70 -3.84 8.30 -15.47
C LEU A 70 -2.35 8.52 -15.15
N ASN A 71 -1.53 8.61 -16.20
CA ASN A 71 -0.10 8.87 -16.04
C ASN A 71 0.17 10.36 -15.72
N ARG A 72 -0.10 10.75 -14.47
CA ARG A 72 0.14 12.11 -13.96
C ARG A 72 1.11 12.05 -12.78
N PRO A 73 1.88 13.12 -12.50
CA PRO A 73 2.83 13.14 -11.38
C PRO A 73 2.20 12.79 -10.01
N ASN A 74 0.93 13.17 -9.82
CA ASN A 74 0.19 12.96 -8.59
C ASN A 74 -0.68 11.70 -8.58
N THR A 75 -0.57 10.83 -9.59
CA THR A 75 -1.31 9.55 -9.58
C THR A 75 -0.72 8.64 -8.50
N ASN A 76 -1.58 8.16 -7.61
CA ASN A 76 -1.21 7.13 -6.64
C ASN A 76 -1.09 5.80 -7.37
N LEU A 77 0.11 5.25 -7.39
CA LEU A 77 0.43 4.04 -8.16
C LEU A 77 0.40 2.78 -7.30
N LEU A 78 0.60 2.94 -5.99
CA LEU A 78 0.83 1.84 -5.07
C LEU A 78 0.19 2.14 -3.72
N ASN A 79 -0.33 1.11 -3.07
CA ASN A 79 -0.72 1.15 -1.68
C ASN A 79 0.19 0.26 -0.85
N GLY A 80 0.43 0.65 0.40
CA GLY A 80 1.16 -0.17 1.37
C GLY A 80 0.25 -0.63 2.50
N VAL A 81 0.57 -1.74 3.10
CA VAL A 81 -0.04 -2.26 4.31
C VAL A 81 1.02 -2.83 5.23
N THR A 82 0.84 -2.62 6.54
CA THR A 82 1.71 -3.20 7.57
C THR A 82 0.86 -3.98 8.57
N PHE A 83 1.23 -5.25 8.79
CA PHE A 83 0.66 -6.10 9.82
C PHE A 83 1.68 -6.26 10.95
N THR A 84 1.28 -5.92 12.15
CA THR A 84 2.13 -6.00 13.34
C THR A 84 1.29 -6.18 14.61
N SER A 85 1.98 -6.36 15.73
CA SER A 85 1.39 -6.31 17.08
C SER A 85 2.44 -5.82 18.08
N GLY A 86 2.05 -5.62 19.34
CA GLY A 86 3.01 -5.26 20.39
C GLY A 86 4.00 -6.38 20.71
N PRO A 87 5.15 -6.07 21.34
CA PRO A 87 6.12 -7.08 21.79
C PRO A 87 5.47 -8.18 22.65
N GLU A 88 4.51 -7.82 23.49
CA GLU A 88 3.80 -8.74 24.40
C GLU A 88 3.04 -9.84 23.63
N PHE A 89 2.49 -9.50 22.47
CA PHE A 89 1.85 -10.48 21.59
C PHE A 89 2.86 -11.51 21.07
N PHE A 90 3.98 -11.04 20.52
CA PHE A 90 5.01 -11.95 20.00
C PHE A 90 5.66 -12.78 21.12
N GLN A 91 5.77 -12.23 22.34
CA GLN A 91 6.20 -12.98 23.51
C GLN A 91 5.20 -14.08 23.87
N SER A 92 3.88 -13.84 23.77
CA SER A 92 2.87 -14.86 23.99
C SER A 92 2.92 -15.99 22.96
N LEU A 93 3.46 -15.71 21.75
CA LEU A 93 3.77 -16.70 20.72
C LEU A 93 5.13 -17.37 20.91
N GLY A 94 5.81 -17.13 22.03
CA GLY A 94 7.09 -17.76 22.41
C GLY A 94 8.33 -17.06 21.85
N MET A 95 8.21 -15.90 21.20
CA MET A 95 9.37 -15.13 20.73
C MET A 95 10.04 -14.42 21.92
N LYS A 96 11.37 -14.45 21.97
CA LYS A 96 12.16 -13.77 23.00
C LYS A 96 12.44 -12.32 22.63
N PHE A 97 12.42 -11.46 23.63
CA PHE A 97 12.78 -10.05 23.52
C PHE A 97 13.85 -9.69 24.55
N LYS A 98 14.72 -8.77 24.19
CA LYS A 98 15.75 -8.21 25.06
C LYS A 98 15.63 -6.69 25.17
N ASN A 99 16.23 -6.13 26.22
CA ASN A 99 16.38 -4.69 26.37
C ASN A 99 17.31 -4.15 25.28
N SER A 100 16.87 -3.12 24.55
CA SER A 100 17.67 -2.47 23.50
C SER A 100 18.70 -1.47 24.05
N GLY A 101 18.65 -1.14 25.33
CA GLY A 101 19.40 -0.02 25.92
C GLY A 101 18.79 1.36 25.66
N ARG A 102 17.69 1.44 24.91
CA ARG A 102 16.98 2.69 24.58
C ARG A 102 15.68 2.81 25.39
N THR A 103 15.17 4.05 25.50
CA THR A 103 13.88 4.34 26.11
C THR A 103 12.99 5.12 25.14
N TYR A 104 11.68 4.96 25.26
CA TYR A 104 10.73 5.76 24.50
C TYR A 104 10.77 7.22 24.95
N HIS A 105 10.89 8.15 24.00
CA HIS A 105 10.99 9.60 24.30
C HIS A 105 9.63 10.30 24.27
N THR A 106 8.61 9.70 23.63
CA THR A 106 7.28 10.30 23.42
C THR A 106 6.17 9.25 23.58
N GLY A 107 4.92 9.70 23.60
CA GLY A 107 3.73 8.85 23.67
C GLY A 107 3.50 8.22 25.05
N ASP A 108 2.52 7.31 25.13
CA ASP A 108 2.10 6.66 26.39
C ASP A 108 3.19 5.76 27.02
N LYS A 109 4.16 5.33 26.23
CA LYS A 109 5.30 4.51 26.68
C LYS A 109 6.53 5.35 27.04
N LYS A 110 6.44 6.69 27.12
CA LYS A 110 7.58 7.58 27.46
C LYS A 110 8.28 7.11 28.74
N GLY A 111 9.61 7.00 28.67
CA GLY A 111 10.46 6.55 29.77
C GLY A 111 10.53 5.03 29.96
N GLN A 112 9.70 4.25 29.29
CA GLN A 112 9.80 2.80 29.31
C GLN A 112 10.94 2.32 28.40
N THR A 113 11.52 1.18 28.74
CA THR A 113 12.54 0.52 27.92
C THR A 113 11.99 0.03 26.61
N VAL A 114 12.70 0.30 25.51
CA VAL A 114 12.39 -0.29 24.20
C VAL A 114 12.87 -1.74 24.19
N MET A 115 11.93 -2.67 24.03
CA MET A 115 12.21 -4.09 23.88
C MET A 115 12.33 -4.43 22.41
N ILE A 116 13.33 -5.22 22.03
CA ILE A 116 13.57 -5.66 20.64
C ILE A 116 13.66 -7.18 20.58
N PRO A 117 13.35 -7.83 19.43
CA PRO A 117 13.50 -9.26 19.27
C PRO A 117 14.93 -9.74 19.57
N ASP A 118 15.07 -10.79 20.39
CA ASP A 118 16.36 -11.44 20.66
C ASP A 118 16.53 -12.64 19.72
N ILE A 119 16.83 -12.36 18.47
CA ILE A 119 17.03 -13.36 17.41
C ILE A 119 18.53 -13.48 17.14
N LYS A 120 19.05 -14.69 17.26
CA LYS A 120 20.44 -15.07 16.95
C LYS A 120 20.50 -16.15 15.88
N SER A 121 19.38 -16.83 15.64
CA SER A 121 19.22 -17.88 14.65
C SER A 121 17.80 -17.92 14.13
N LYS A 122 17.56 -18.58 13.00
CA LYS A 122 16.19 -18.82 12.47
C LYS A 122 15.32 -19.61 13.45
N GLY A 123 15.92 -20.41 14.33
CA GLY A 123 15.19 -21.17 15.37
C GLY A 123 14.57 -20.31 16.46
N ASP A 124 15.01 -19.06 16.61
CA ASP A 124 14.44 -18.11 17.57
C ASP A 124 13.10 -17.50 17.08
N ILE A 125 12.80 -17.64 15.79
CA ILE A 125 11.50 -17.31 15.20
C ILE A 125 10.61 -18.53 15.37
N THR A 126 9.65 -18.45 16.28
CA THR A 126 8.79 -19.60 16.58
C THR A 126 7.83 -19.92 15.41
N LYS A 127 7.38 -21.18 15.34
CA LYS A 127 6.36 -21.57 14.34
C LYS A 127 5.06 -20.76 14.48
N ALA A 128 4.69 -20.36 15.70
CA ALA A 128 3.50 -19.55 15.94
C ALA A 128 3.64 -18.14 15.36
N VAL A 129 4.83 -17.52 15.46
CA VAL A 129 5.12 -16.22 14.82
C VAL A 129 5.12 -16.34 13.30
N SER A 130 5.72 -17.38 12.73
CA SER A 130 5.68 -17.62 11.28
C SER A 130 4.23 -17.79 10.82
N TYR A 131 3.44 -18.62 11.49
CA TYR A 131 2.05 -18.85 11.16
C TYR A 131 1.20 -17.57 11.22
N PHE A 132 1.46 -16.68 12.18
CA PHE A 132 0.79 -15.38 12.23
C PHE A 132 1.02 -14.57 10.96
N PHE A 133 2.28 -14.44 10.51
CA PHE A 133 2.59 -13.69 9.29
C PHE A 133 2.13 -14.37 8.02
N ASP A 134 2.21 -15.71 7.96
CA ASP A 134 1.63 -16.50 6.85
C ASP A 134 0.13 -16.22 6.72
N SER A 135 -0.59 -16.22 7.84
CA SER A 135 -2.03 -15.90 7.86
C SER A 135 -2.33 -14.46 7.44
N CYS A 136 -1.48 -13.49 7.82
CA CYS A 136 -1.59 -12.10 7.37
C CYS A 136 -1.39 -12.01 5.85
N MET A 137 -0.43 -12.77 5.31
CA MET A 137 -0.15 -12.78 3.88
C MET A 137 -1.28 -13.42 3.07
N GLU A 138 -1.83 -14.55 3.53
CA GLU A 138 -2.99 -15.18 2.90
C GLU A 138 -4.22 -14.27 2.93
N PHE A 139 -4.50 -13.63 4.07
CA PHE A 139 -5.55 -12.61 4.15
C PHE A 139 -5.33 -11.49 3.11
N LEU A 140 -4.10 -10.99 2.99
CA LEU A 140 -3.81 -9.92 2.04
C LEU A 140 -4.03 -10.39 0.58
N LYS A 141 -3.59 -11.59 0.23
CA LYS A 141 -3.81 -12.18 -1.10
C LYS A 141 -5.30 -12.28 -1.45
N GLU A 142 -6.12 -12.76 -0.52
CA GLU A 142 -7.59 -12.81 -0.71
C GLU A 142 -8.20 -11.40 -0.82
N TYR A 143 -7.71 -10.46 -0.02
CA TYR A 143 -8.29 -9.14 0.07
C TYR A 143 -7.97 -8.26 -1.15
N VAL A 144 -6.72 -8.26 -1.63
CA VAL A 144 -6.29 -7.38 -2.73
C VAL A 144 -6.14 -8.10 -4.07
N GLY A 145 -6.06 -9.43 -4.09
CA GLY A 145 -5.66 -10.27 -5.22
C GLY A 145 -4.14 -10.48 -5.24
N GLU A 146 -3.70 -11.74 -5.27
CA GLU A 146 -2.27 -12.11 -5.19
C GLU A 146 -1.45 -11.43 -6.29
N GLU A 147 -1.99 -11.36 -7.51
CA GLU A 147 -1.35 -10.74 -8.67
C GLU A 147 -1.17 -9.22 -8.56
N ASN A 148 -1.81 -8.59 -7.57
CA ASN A 148 -1.66 -7.16 -7.30
C ASN A 148 -0.52 -6.86 -6.33
N ILE A 149 -0.02 -7.85 -5.58
CA ILE A 149 1.05 -7.69 -4.61
C ILE A 149 2.38 -7.70 -5.35
N LEU A 150 3.16 -6.62 -5.21
CA LEU A 150 4.41 -6.45 -5.95
C LEU A 150 5.66 -6.62 -5.08
N LEU A 151 5.52 -6.42 -3.79
CA LEU A 151 6.62 -6.53 -2.84
C LEU A 151 6.06 -6.82 -1.46
N SER A 152 6.60 -7.80 -0.75
CA SER A 152 6.26 -8.03 0.65
C SER A 152 7.37 -8.72 1.41
N GLN A 153 7.60 -8.26 2.65
CA GLN A 153 8.67 -8.76 3.50
C GLN A 153 8.30 -8.67 4.98
N ILE A 154 8.71 -9.67 5.75
CA ILE A 154 8.71 -9.58 7.21
C ILE A 154 10.03 -8.96 7.65
N HIS A 155 9.94 -7.93 8.48
CA HIS A 155 11.08 -7.28 9.12
C HIS A 155 11.20 -7.75 10.57
N TYR A 156 12.30 -8.45 10.86
CA TYR A 156 12.70 -8.84 12.21
C TYR A 156 13.83 -7.97 12.76
N ASP A 157 14.39 -7.12 11.93
CA ASP A 157 15.52 -6.26 12.22
C ASP A 157 15.14 -4.90 12.86
N GLU A 158 13.85 -4.64 13.00
CA GLU A 158 13.34 -3.44 13.67
C GLU A 158 12.91 -3.71 15.13
N ASP A 159 12.38 -2.68 15.80
CA ASP A 159 11.99 -2.80 17.22
C ASP A 159 10.88 -3.81 17.44
N THR A 160 9.97 -3.94 16.47
CA THR A 160 8.87 -4.89 16.55
C THR A 160 8.72 -5.61 15.21
N PRO A 161 8.57 -6.94 15.19
CA PRO A 161 8.35 -7.69 13.98
C PRO A 161 7.10 -7.21 13.25
N HIS A 162 7.19 -7.05 11.94
CA HIS A 162 6.06 -6.66 11.13
C HIS A 162 6.19 -7.18 9.69
N LEU A 163 5.05 -7.51 9.07
CA LEU A 163 4.95 -7.77 7.66
C LEU A 163 4.58 -6.45 6.97
N GLN A 164 5.40 -6.02 6.03
CA GLN A 164 5.14 -4.88 5.17
C GLN A 164 4.92 -5.35 3.74
N ALA A 165 3.83 -4.91 3.11
CA ALA A 165 3.49 -5.30 1.76
C ALA A 165 2.99 -4.12 0.93
N TYR A 166 3.26 -4.18 -0.37
CA TYR A 166 2.90 -3.15 -1.35
C TYR A 166 2.16 -3.76 -2.53
N PHE A 167 1.06 -3.14 -2.92
CA PHE A 167 0.20 -3.66 -3.97
C PHE A 167 -0.39 -2.56 -4.86
N VAL A 168 -0.75 -2.93 -6.09
CA VAL A 168 -1.45 -2.07 -7.05
C VAL A 168 -2.95 -2.14 -6.78
N PRO A 169 -3.64 -1.01 -6.47
CA PRO A 169 -5.07 -1.00 -6.21
C PRO A 169 -5.89 -1.04 -7.51
N VAL A 170 -6.16 -2.25 -7.99
CA VAL A 170 -6.89 -2.50 -9.23
C VAL A 170 -8.37 -2.64 -8.98
N VAL A 171 -9.19 -1.93 -9.78
CA VAL A 171 -10.65 -2.07 -9.82
C VAL A 171 -11.10 -2.57 -11.18
N THR A 172 -12.25 -3.26 -11.23
CA THR A 172 -12.80 -3.82 -12.48
C THR A 172 -13.82 -2.92 -13.16
N LYS A 173 -14.19 -1.84 -12.48
CA LYS A 173 -15.20 -0.89 -12.96
C LYS A 173 -14.83 0.53 -12.55
N VAL A 174 -15.10 1.49 -13.43
CA VAL A 174 -14.97 2.91 -13.11
C VAL A 174 -16.15 3.68 -13.71
N LYS A 175 -16.51 4.81 -13.10
CA LYS A 175 -17.47 5.75 -13.67
C LYS A 175 -16.73 6.81 -14.46
N ARG A 176 -17.03 6.94 -15.74
CA ARG A 176 -16.50 7.98 -16.63
C ARG A 176 -17.58 9.03 -16.92
N LYS A 177 -17.18 10.29 -17.00
CA LYS A 177 -18.07 11.36 -17.43
C LYS A 177 -18.40 11.19 -18.89
N CYS A 178 -19.68 11.30 -19.22
CA CYS A 178 -20.14 11.34 -20.61
C CYS A 178 -19.97 12.75 -21.18
N PHE A 179 -19.64 12.82 -22.47
CA PHE A 179 -19.49 14.07 -23.21
C PHE A 179 -20.52 14.16 -24.31
N VAL A 180 -20.93 15.38 -24.65
CA VAL A 180 -21.79 15.64 -25.80
C VAL A 180 -21.02 15.28 -27.08
N LYS A 181 -21.66 14.53 -27.95
CA LYS A 181 -21.13 14.16 -29.30
C LYS A 181 -21.93 14.82 -30.40
N ASP A 182 -21.25 15.17 -31.50
CA ASP A 182 -21.89 15.64 -32.72
C ASP A 182 -22.48 14.47 -33.52
N GLU A 183 -23.08 14.77 -34.66
CA GLU A 183 -23.71 13.80 -35.57
C GLU A 183 -22.71 12.75 -36.14
N ASN A 184 -21.42 13.08 -36.13
CA ASN A 184 -20.33 12.21 -36.57
C ASN A 184 -19.69 11.42 -35.41
N GLY A 185 -20.21 11.58 -34.16
CA GLY A 185 -19.70 10.90 -32.97
C GLY A 185 -18.49 11.56 -32.32
N ASN A 186 -18.05 12.73 -32.81
CA ASN A 186 -16.93 13.47 -32.21
C ASN A 186 -17.36 14.22 -30.96
N VAL A 187 -16.44 14.32 -29.97
CA VAL A 187 -16.72 15.06 -28.74
C VAL A 187 -16.77 16.56 -29.02
N VAL A 188 -17.93 17.15 -28.74
CA VAL A 188 -18.13 18.60 -28.80
C VAL A 188 -17.29 19.29 -27.73
N LYS A 189 -16.67 20.40 -28.06
CA LYS A 189 -15.88 21.22 -27.14
C LYS A 189 -16.58 22.53 -26.82
N GLU A 190 -16.34 23.07 -25.64
CA GLU A 190 -16.87 24.36 -25.21
C GLU A 190 -15.73 25.22 -24.59
N GLU A 191 -15.89 26.53 -24.66
CA GLU A 191 -14.97 27.45 -24.01
C GLU A 191 -15.42 27.70 -22.57
N ILE A 192 -14.48 27.59 -21.62
CA ILE A 192 -14.70 27.96 -20.23
C ILE A 192 -13.71 29.04 -19.80
N LYS A 193 -14.20 30.07 -19.11
CA LYS A 193 -13.35 31.07 -18.45
C LYS A 193 -12.89 30.54 -17.09
N LYS A 194 -11.58 30.54 -16.88
CA LYS A 194 -10.98 30.19 -15.59
C LYS A 194 -11.05 31.37 -14.62
N LYS A 195 -10.85 31.09 -13.33
CA LYS A 195 -10.83 32.10 -12.27
C LYS A 195 -9.73 33.17 -12.46
N ASP A 196 -8.65 32.84 -13.16
CA ASP A 196 -7.53 33.73 -13.50
C ASP A 196 -7.81 34.60 -14.75
N GLY A 197 -9.02 34.54 -15.31
CA GLY A 197 -9.43 35.27 -16.51
C GLY A 197 -9.03 34.63 -17.83
N THR A 198 -8.25 33.54 -17.82
CA THR A 198 -7.87 32.83 -19.05
C THR A 198 -9.01 31.95 -19.56
N THR A 199 -9.04 31.71 -20.86
CA THR A 199 -10.01 30.83 -21.52
C THR A 199 -9.37 29.47 -21.82
N SER A 200 -10.11 28.39 -21.63
CA SER A 200 -9.71 27.05 -22.02
C SER A 200 -10.80 26.36 -22.81
N ILE A 201 -10.41 25.62 -23.84
CA ILE A 201 -11.31 24.75 -24.60
C ILE A 201 -11.33 23.37 -23.93
N VAL A 202 -12.50 22.93 -23.51
CA VAL A 202 -12.69 21.65 -22.81
C VAL A 202 -13.80 20.83 -23.49
N PRO A 203 -13.78 19.49 -23.32
CA PRO A 203 -14.90 18.65 -23.74
C PRO A 203 -16.20 19.06 -23.02
N LYS A 204 -17.28 19.25 -23.75
CA LYS A 204 -18.60 19.62 -23.21
C LYS A 204 -19.21 18.42 -22.50
N LEU A 205 -19.53 18.58 -21.21
CA LEU A 205 -20.10 17.52 -20.38
C LEU A 205 -21.57 17.27 -20.74
N LEU A 206 -21.94 15.99 -20.89
CA LEU A 206 -23.33 15.60 -21.00
C LEU A 206 -24.02 15.75 -19.64
N ARG A 207 -25.20 16.39 -19.64
CA ARG A 207 -26.02 16.60 -18.45
C ARG A 207 -27.41 16.04 -18.66
N ASP A 208 -28.03 15.54 -17.58
CA ASP A 208 -29.41 15.10 -17.57
C ASP A 208 -30.39 16.31 -17.53
N ASP A 209 -31.69 16.03 -17.57
CA ASP A 209 -32.76 17.05 -17.52
C ASP A 209 -32.73 17.91 -16.25
N LYS A 210 -32.04 17.46 -15.19
CA LYS A 210 -31.84 18.19 -13.92
C LYS A 210 -30.49 18.93 -13.87
N GLY A 211 -29.75 18.96 -14.98
CA GLY A 211 -28.44 19.61 -15.08
C GLY A 211 -27.30 18.85 -14.44
N LYS A 212 -27.49 17.61 -13.94
CA LYS A 212 -26.43 16.80 -13.36
C LYS A 212 -25.59 16.13 -14.45
N ILE A 213 -24.29 16.00 -14.18
CA ILE A 213 -23.36 15.32 -15.09
C ILE A 213 -23.76 13.84 -15.21
N VAL A 214 -23.88 13.37 -16.46
CA VAL A 214 -24.13 11.95 -16.77
C VAL A 214 -22.81 11.20 -16.71
N TYR A 215 -22.84 10.00 -16.11
CA TYR A 215 -21.72 9.07 -16.03
C TYR A 215 -22.10 7.74 -16.65
N GLU A 216 -21.16 7.10 -17.33
CA GLU A 216 -21.26 5.72 -17.78
C GLU A 216 -20.35 4.82 -16.93
N GLU A 217 -20.79 3.59 -16.69
CA GLU A 217 -19.95 2.56 -16.06
C GLU A 217 -19.13 1.86 -17.16
N VAL A 218 -17.81 1.85 -16.96
CA VAL A 218 -16.88 1.20 -17.89
C VAL A 218 -16.25 0.02 -17.18
N ASN A 219 -16.38 -1.17 -17.77
CA ASN A 219 -15.73 -2.39 -17.29
C ASN A 219 -14.33 -2.52 -17.86
N GLY A 220 -13.38 -2.99 -17.06
CA GLY A 220 -11.99 -3.16 -17.45
C GLY A 220 -11.11 -3.35 -16.24
N LYS A 221 -9.80 -3.16 -16.40
CA LYS A 221 -8.84 -3.11 -15.28
C LYS A 221 -8.30 -1.70 -15.16
N PHE A 222 -8.52 -1.08 -14.02
CA PHE A 222 -8.15 0.33 -13.79
C PHE A 222 -7.38 0.46 -12.49
N LEU A 223 -6.32 1.23 -12.51
CA LEU A 223 -5.66 1.69 -11.30
C LEU A 223 -6.47 2.84 -10.69
N ASN A 224 -7.09 2.62 -9.55
CA ASN A 224 -7.89 3.64 -8.88
C ASN A 224 -7.93 3.41 -7.37
N CYS A 225 -7.04 4.06 -6.62
CA CYS A 225 -6.93 3.94 -5.17
C CYS A 225 -8.23 4.28 -4.44
N ASP A 226 -8.87 5.39 -4.79
CA ASP A 226 -10.06 5.87 -4.08
C ASP A 226 -11.24 4.93 -4.28
N GLN A 227 -11.45 4.46 -5.53
CA GLN A 227 -12.51 3.51 -5.83
C GLN A 227 -12.23 2.15 -5.21
N PHE A 228 -10.97 1.67 -5.24
CA PHE A 228 -10.56 0.42 -4.61
C PHE A 228 -10.97 0.36 -3.13
N TRP A 229 -10.59 1.38 -2.36
CA TRP A 229 -10.94 1.42 -0.94
C TRP A 229 -12.44 1.56 -0.70
N LYS A 230 -13.12 2.31 -1.56
CA LYS A 230 -14.57 2.45 -1.51
C LYS A 230 -15.30 1.14 -1.75
N ASP A 231 -14.86 0.37 -2.76
CA ASP A 231 -15.43 -0.94 -3.10
C ASP A 231 -15.17 -1.99 -1.99
N LYS A 232 -14.06 -1.83 -1.25
CA LYS A 232 -13.70 -2.66 -0.10
C LYS A 232 -14.34 -2.20 1.22
N GLY A 233 -15.28 -1.24 1.20
CA GLY A 233 -15.96 -0.75 2.40
C GLY A 233 -15.23 0.35 3.17
N GLY A 234 -14.17 0.91 2.57
CA GLY A 234 -13.33 1.94 3.17
C GLY A 234 -12.22 1.39 4.05
N LEU A 235 -11.30 2.27 4.45
CA LEU A 235 -10.16 1.94 5.33
C LEU A 235 -10.57 1.48 6.73
N SER A 236 -11.81 1.76 7.15
CA SER A 236 -12.33 1.42 8.48
C SER A 236 -12.57 -0.08 8.72
N LEU A 237 -12.62 -0.90 7.66
CA LEU A 237 -12.83 -2.35 7.80
C LEU A 237 -11.54 -3.13 8.12
N ILE A 238 -10.40 -2.47 8.12
CA ILE A 238 -9.10 -3.10 8.44
C ILE A 238 -8.70 -2.85 9.91
N HIS A 239 -9.54 -2.21 10.67
CA HIS A 239 -9.32 -1.95 12.11
C HIS A 239 -9.85 -3.10 12.97
#